data_7485a284cde1d61804d5dc16be469998
#
_entry.id   7485a284cde1d61804d5dc16be469998
#
_cell.length_a   1.000
_cell.length_b   1.000
_cell.length_c   1.000
_cell.angle_alpha   90.00
_cell.angle_beta   90.00
_cell.angle_gamma   90.00
#
_symmetry.space_group_name_H-M   'P 1'
#
loop_
_entity.id
_entity.type
_entity.pdbx_description
1 polymer ?
#
loop_
_entity_poly.entity_id
_entity_poly.type
_entity_poly.pdbx_seq_one_letter_code
_entity_poly.pdbx_strand_id
1 'polypeptide(L)'
;MKRILTYICLICLCLGVQAQNVKSLQKEQKELKKQIENTNKMLQQTKKSETATVNKLQLINQNIATQKKLISSLDKEISTLNSEIAGLNKRKDTLENTLADLKKDYARMVRECHYVQIQQSPLLFLLSSENFQQLIRRLRYMQEFARYRRAQAARIEGVKTEIEIQNEMLKEHKQGKQSALKNQKKQQESLARDERKQKQMLQDLKKKEKDLMAQLKKQQKKSEELNKKIAAMIEQQAQAQSKTTLTKEQQLVAGGFEQNKGKLPWPVEKGFISGAFGKHQHPVYKDVTIDNKGVYLQTTAGASARSVFEGEVTSCFLMNGAYAVIVAHGNYRSVYAGLSRLSVKQGDKVTAKQKIGTIYSDSEQDNKTEMFFQIWKDKTIQNPTLWLAK
;
A
#
# COMPACT_ATOMS: atom_id res chain seq x y z
N MET A 1 -41.88 8.66 -6.22
CA MET A 1 -40.85 9.14 -5.28
C MET A 1 -40.03 8.00 -4.67
N LYS A 2 -40.59 6.96 -4.05
CA LYS A 2 -39.78 5.85 -3.44
C LYS A 2 -38.83 5.12 -4.40
N ARG A 3 -39.20 4.88 -5.66
CA ARG A 3 -38.35 4.20 -6.67
C ARG A 3 -37.18 5.06 -7.16
N ILE A 4 -37.34 6.37 -7.16
CA ILE A 4 -36.23 7.30 -7.53
C ILE A 4 -35.18 7.38 -6.40
N LEU A 5 -35.64 7.35 -5.14
CA LEU A 5 -34.77 7.35 -3.97
C LEU A 5 -33.91 6.08 -3.87
N THR A 6 -34.47 4.91 -4.23
CA THR A 6 -33.74 3.63 -4.26
C THR A 6 -32.69 3.58 -5.37
N TYR A 7 -32.95 4.16 -6.54
CA TYR A 7 -31.96 4.28 -7.62
C TYR A 7 -30.82 5.26 -7.27
N ILE A 8 -31.13 6.36 -6.59
CA ILE A 8 -30.11 7.32 -6.11
C ILE A 8 -29.21 6.66 -5.04
N CYS A 9 -29.77 5.89 -4.11
CA CYS A 9 -28.98 5.12 -3.13
C CYS A 9 -28.10 4.04 -3.78
N LEU A 10 -28.60 3.33 -4.80
CA LEU A 10 -27.83 2.29 -5.50
C LEU A 10 -26.65 2.90 -6.30
N ILE A 11 -26.86 4.08 -6.90
CA ILE A 11 -25.82 4.82 -7.65
C ILE A 11 -24.76 5.38 -6.68
N CYS A 12 -25.16 5.90 -5.52
CA CYS A 12 -24.20 6.34 -4.48
C CYS A 12 -23.33 5.20 -3.93
N LEU A 13 -23.88 3.98 -3.80
CA LEU A 13 -23.10 2.80 -3.37
C LEU A 13 -22.06 2.39 -4.41
N CYS A 14 -22.36 2.44 -5.70
CA CYS A 14 -21.40 2.11 -6.76
C CYS A 14 -20.26 3.13 -6.88
N LEU A 15 -20.52 4.42 -6.68
CA LEU A 15 -19.48 5.47 -6.68
C LEU A 15 -18.56 5.38 -5.46
N GLY A 16 -19.08 4.92 -4.32
CA GLY A 16 -18.29 4.72 -3.10
C GLY A 16 -17.21 3.62 -3.24
N VAL A 17 -17.51 2.54 -3.95
CA VAL A 17 -16.56 1.42 -4.15
C VAL A 17 -15.41 1.79 -5.08
N GLN A 18 -15.64 2.59 -6.12
CA GLN A 18 -14.58 3.01 -7.06
C GLN A 18 -13.66 4.06 -6.46
N ALA A 19 -14.19 5.06 -5.75
CA ALA A 19 -13.38 6.04 -5.02
C ALA A 19 -12.51 5.39 -3.93
N GLN A 20 -12.96 4.29 -3.33
CA GLN A 20 -12.21 3.51 -2.37
C GLN A 20 -11.02 2.78 -3.03
N ASN A 21 -11.14 2.39 -4.30
CA ASN A 21 -10.10 1.70 -5.07
C ASN A 21 -8.92 2.66 -5.41
N VAL A 22 -9.20 3.87 -5.87
CA VAL A 22 -8.17 4.89 -6.16
C VAL A 22 -7.44 5.32 -4.88
N LYS A 23 -8.17 5.56 -3.78
CA LYS A 23 -7.56 5.90 -2.48
C LYS A 23 -6.64 4.80 -1.94
N SER A 24 -7.01 3.52 -2.13
CA SER A 24 -6.16 2.39 -1.71
C SER A 24 -4.87 2.32 -2.53
N LEU A 25 -4.95 2.52 -3.84
CA LEU A 25 -3.77 2.58 -4.73
C LEU A 25 -2.84 3.75 -4.38
N GLN A 26 -3.39 4.92 -4.09
CA GLN A 26 -2.61 6.08 -3.65
C GLN A 26 -1.91 5.86 -2.31
N LYS A 27 -2.55 5.14 -1.37
CA LYS A 27 -1.92 4.75 -0.11
C LYS A 27 -0.75 3.79 -0.35
N GLU A 28 -0.94 2.76 -1.18
CA GLU A 28 0.11 1.82 -1.60
C GLU A 28 1.28 2.56 -2.26
N GLN A 29 1.02 3.46 -3.20
CA GLN A 29 2.03 4.29 -3.85
C GLN A 29 2.82 5.15 -2.86
N LYS A 30 2.16 5.72 -1.84
CA LYS A 30 2.82 6.50 -0.79
C LYS A 30 3.82 5.66 0.01
N GLU A 31 3.45 4.41 0.34
CA GLU A 31 4.37 3.48 1.02
C GLU A 31 5.53 3.05 0.12
N LEU A 32 5.28 2.76 -1.16
CA LEU A 32 6.32 2.42 -2.12
C LEU A 32 7.30 3.59 -2.34
N LYS A 33 6.81 4.83 -2.41
CA LYS A 33 7.67 6.04 -2.48
C LYS A 33 8.56 6.18 -1.26
N LYS A 34 8.04 5.93 -0.05
CA LYS A 34 8.84 5.94 1.19
C LYS A 34 9.92 4.84 1.18
N GLN A 35 9.60 3.65 0.68
CA GLN A 35 10.58 2.56 0.55
C GLN A 35 11.72 2.94 -0.41
N ILE A 36 11.39 3.53 -1.56
CA ILE A 36 12.38 4.04 -2.52
C ILE A 36 13.28 5.10 -1.86
N GLU A 37 12.69 6.06 -1.13
CA GLU A 37 13.46 7.11 -0.44
C GLU A 37 14.42 6.53 0.60
N ASN A 38 13.96 5.58 1.43
CA ASN A 38 14.82 4.92 2.41
C ASN A 38 15.95 4.15 1.73
N THR A 39 15.67 3.42 0.64
CA THR A 39 16.69 2.68 -0.11
C THR A 39 17.71 3.64 -0.74
N ASN A 40 17.27 4.79 -1.25
CA ASN A 40 18.16 5.83 -1.77
C ASN A 40 19.08 6.43 -0.67
N LYS A 41 18.57 6.63 0.56
CA LYS A 41 19.38 7.06 1.70
C LYS A 41 20.47 6.02 2.04
N MET A 42 20.10 4.73 2.05
CA MET A 42 21.08 3.64 2.24
C MET A 42 22.13 3.62 1.12
N LEU A 43 21.73 3.84 -0.14
CA LEU A 43 22.66 3.93 -1.28
C LEU A 43 23.66 5.08 -1.13
N GLN A 44 23.22 6.25 -0.66
CA GLN A 44 24.09 7.40 -0.44
C GLN A 44 25.12 7.17 0.69
N GLN A 45 24.75 6.38 1.71
CA GLN A 45 25.62 6.05 2.84
C GLN A 45 26.67 4.99 2.52
N THR A 46 26.53 4.29 1.37
CA THR A 46 27.42 3.19 1.00
C THR A 46 28.67 3.70 0.27
N LYS A 47 29.88 3.33 0.74
CA LYS A 47 31.18 3.73 0.17
C LYS A 47 31.55 2.96 -1.12
N LYS A 48 32.75 3.25 -1.67
CA LYS A 48 33.24 2.66 -2.94
C LYS A 48 34.15 1.41 -2.77
N SER A 49 33.90 0.57 -1.77
CA SER A 49 34.66 -0.69 -1.59
C SER A 49 34.02 -1.86 -2.39
N GLU A 50 34.72 -2.99 -2.51
CA GLU A 50 34.21 -4.15 -3.26
C GLU A 50 32.99 -4.79 -2.61
N THR A 51 33.01 -4.95 -1.30
CA THR A 51 31.88 -5.44 -0.49
C THR A 51 30.72 -4.44 -0.55
N ALA A 52 31.02 -3.14 -0.59
CA ALA A 52 30.07 -2.08 -0.80
C ALA A 52 29.38 -2.18 -2.18
N THR A 53 30.11 -2.64 -3.20
CA THR A 53 29.54 -2.79 -4.54
C THR A 53 28.47 -3.86 -4.58
N VAL A 54 28.65 -5.00 -3.89
CA VAL A 54 27.62 -6.05 -3.76
C VAL A 54 26.39 -5.52 -2.99
N ASN A 55 26.61 -4.80 -1.90
CA ASN A 55 25.54 -4.19 -1.13
C ASN A 55 24.79 -3.14 -1.96
N LYS A 56 25.51 -2.27 -2.72
CA LYS A 56 24.87 -1.32 -3.67
C LYS A 56 24.02 -2.02 -4.70
N LEU A 57 24.51 -3.13 -5.27
CA LEU A 57 23.76 -3.89 -6.24
C LEU A 57 22.45 -4.43 -5.62
N GLN A 58 22.50 -4.94 -4.39
CA GLN A 58 21.32 -5.40 -3.69
C GLN A 58 20.32 -4.27 -3.43
N LEU A 59 20.78 -3.09 -3.01
CA LEU A 59 19.95 -1.91 -2.83
C LEU A 59 19.31 -1.43 -4.14
N ILE A 60 20.09 -1.43 -5.24
CA ILE A 60 19.57 -1.08 -6.57
C ILE A 60 18.52 -2.10 -7.03
N ASN A 61 18.73 -3.40 -6.81
CA ASN A 61 17.77 -4.44 -7.13
C ASN A 61 16.45 -4.24 -6.36
N GLN A 62 16.54 -3.91 -5.07
CA GLN A 62 15.37 -3.59 -4.25
C GLN A 62 14.63 -2.35 -4.77
N ASN A 63 15.37 -1.30 -5.14
CA ASN A 63 14.79 -0.10 -5.76
C ASN A 63 14.07 -0.41 -7.06
N ILE A 64 14.70 -1.17 -7.95
CA ILE A 64 14.11 -1.61 -9.24
C ILE A 64 12.80 -2.36 -9.00
N ALA A 65 12.82 -3.33 -8.07
CA ALA A 65 11.62 -4.11 -7.73
C ALA A 65 10.48 -3.23 -7.20
N THR A 66 10.81 -2.28 -6.32
CA THR A 66 9.83 -1.35 -5.74
C THR A 66 9.31 -0.35 -6.77
N GLN A 67 10.17 0.17 -7.65
CA GLN A 67 9.77 1.06 -8.75
C GLN A 67 8.84 0.36 -9.74
N LYS A 68 9.10 -0.92 -10.09
CA LYS A 68 8.21 -1.72 -10.95
C LYS A 68 6.82 -1.89 -10.34
N LYS A 69 6.73 -2.14 -9.02
CA LYS A 69 5.44 -2.19 -8.30
C LYS A 69 4.72 -0.84 -8.34
N LEU A 70 5.46 0.26 -8.11
CA LEU A 70 4.89 1.62 -8.16
C LEU A 70 4.36 1.97 -9.55
N ILE A 71 5.09 1.64 -10.61
CA ILE A 71 4.65 1.83 -12.00
C ILE A 71 3.37 1.03 -12.27
N SER A 72 3.33 -0.25 -11.86
CA SER A 72 2.12 -1.08 -12.01
C SER A 72 0.91 -0.53 -11.27
N SER A 73 1.11 0.06 -10.07
CA SER A 73 0.04 0.71 -9.33
C SER A 73 -0.45 1.99 -10.01
N LEU A 74 0.46 2.77 -10.61
CA LEU A 74 0.11 3.94 -11.44
C LEU A 74 -0.67 3.55 -12.71
N ASP A 75 -0.29 2.44 -13.36
CA ASP A 75 -1.03 1.89 -14.52
C ASP A 75 -2.47 1.55 -14.16
N LYS A 76 -2.68 0.91 -13.00
CA LYS A 76 -4.02 0.58 -12.50
C LYS A 76 -4.84 1.85 -12.21
N GLU A 77 -4.23 2.85 -11.57
CA GLU A 77 -4.89 4.15 -11.30
C GLU A 77 -5.30 4.85 -12.60
N ILE A 78 -4.41 4.91 -13.59
CA ILE A 78 -4.69 5.50 -14.92
C ILE A 78 -5.82 4.74 -15.62
N SER A 79 -5.82 3.40 -15.56
CA SER A 79 -6.88 2.58 -16.14
C SER A 79 -8.24 2.85 -15.47
N THR A 80 -8.28 2.94 -14.14
CA THR A 80 -9.50 3.27 -13.39
C THR A 80 -10.01 4.65 -13.78
N LEU A 81 -9.15 5.68 -13.77
CA LEU A 81 -9.51 7.04 -14.17
C LEU A 81 -10.00 7.12 -15.63
N ASN A 82 -9.43 6.34 -16.54
CA ASN A 82 -9.92 6.26 -17.93
C ASN A 82 -11.35 5.71 -18.00
N SER A 83 -11.65 4.65 -17.24
CA SER A 83 -12.97 4.05 -17.18
C SER A 83 -14.00 5.04 -16.60
N GLU A 84 -13.63 5.74 -15.52
CA GLU A 84 -14.48 6.76 -14.89
C GLU A 84 -14.74 7.93 -15.83
N ILE A 85 -13.73 8.47 -16.50
CA ILE A 85 -13.86 9.54 -17.51
C ILE A 85 -14.79 9.10 -18.65
N ALA A 86 -14.67 7.86 -19.13
CA ALA A 86 -15.56 7.34 -20.17
C ALA A 86 -17.01 7.26 -19.69
N GLY A 87 -17.25 6.79 -18.46
CA GLY A 87 -18.56 6.75 -17.84
C GLY A 87 -19.19 8.13 -17.66
N LEU A 88 -18.41 9.09 -17.16
CA LEU A 88 -18.86 10.48 -16.98
C LEU A 88 -19.18 11.16 -18.32
N ASN A 89 -18.37 10.95 -19.37
CA ASN A 89 -18.67 11.48 -20.71
C ASN A 89 -20.00 10.92 -21.24
N LYS A 90 -20.20 9.60 -21.17
CA LYS A 90 -21.46 8.97 -21.60
C LYS A 90 -22.67 9.53 -20.86
N ARG A 91 -22.54 9.74 -19.55
CA ARG A 91 -23.60 10.34 -18.74
C ARG A 91 -23.88 11.78 -19.14
N LYS A 92 -22.83 12.58 -19.34
CA LYS A 92 -22.92 13.94 -19.82
C LYS A 92 -23.64 14.03 -21.17
N ASP A 93 -23.26 13.20 -22.15
CA ASP A 93 -23.89 13.15 -23.48
C ASP A 93 -25.39 12.83 -23.37
N THR A 94 -25.76 11.90 -22.46
CA THR A 94 -27.15 11.56 -22.19
C THR A 94 -27.92 12.74 -21.60
N LEU A 95 -27.32 13.49 -20.66
CA LEU A 95 -27.92 14.68 -20.04
C LEU A 95 -28.06 15.82 -21.06
N GLU A 96 -27.06 16.04 -21.92
CA GLU A 96 -27.10 17.06 -22.98
C GLU A 96 -28.24 16.76 -23.99
N ASN A 97 -28.39 15.50 -24.40
CA ASN A 97 -29.52 15.08 -25.26
C ASN A 97 -30.87 15.31 -24.55
N THR A 98 -30.97 14.91 -23.29
CA THR A 98 -32.16 15.13 -22.47
C THR A 98 -32.49 16.63 -22.35
N LEU A 99 -31.46 17.46 -22.13
CA LEU A 99 -31.60 18.92 -22.07
C LEU A 99 -32.07 19.51 -23.39
N ALA A 100 -31.56 19.00 -24.52
CA ALA A 100 -31.99 19.42 -25.86
C ALA A 100 -33.47 19.10 -26.11
N ASP A 101 -33.91 17.89 -25.78
CA ASP A 101 -35.28 17.49 -25.89
C ASP A 101 -36.23 18.32 -25.01
N LEU A 102 -35.88 18.50 -23.73
CA LEU A 102 -36.64 19.35 -22.81
C LEU A 102 -36.74 20.80 -23.30
N LYS A 103 -35.67 21.37 -23.83
CA LYS A 103 -35.69 22.73 -24.41
C LYS A 103 -36.58 22.81 -25.65
N LYS A 104 -36.51 21.79 -26.53
CA LYS A 104 -37.33 21.71 -27.73
C LYS A 104 -38.83 21.65 -27.38
N ASP A 105 -39.19 20.79 -26.42
CA ASP A 105 -40.57 20.67 -25.96
C ASP A 105 -41.08 21.93 -25.26
N TYR A 106 -40.21 22.53 -24.40
CA TYR A 106 -40.54 23.80 -23.76
C TYR A 106 -40.73 24.93 -24.79
N ALA A 107 -39.86 25.02 -25.78
CA ALA A 107 -39.96 26.01 -26.84
C ALA A 107 -41.23 25.83 -27.70
N ARG A 108 -41.60 24.56 -28.00
CA ARG A 108 -42.88 24.26 -28.68
C ARG A 108 -44.05 24.75 -27.84
N MET A 109 -44.08 24.38 -26.57
CA MET A 109 -45.15 24.79 -25.66
C MET A 109 -45.28 26.32 -25.54
N VAL A 110 -44.15 27.03 -25.45
CA VAL A 110 -44.14 28.52 -25.39
C VAL A 110 -44.66 29.12 -26.68
N ARG A 111 -44.26 28.61 -27.86
CA ARG A 111 -44.76 29.07 -29.16
C ARG A 111 -46.25 28.86 -29.32
N GLU A 112 -46.75 27.68 -28.95
CA GLU A 112 -48.21 27.37 -29.00
C GLU A 112 -48.98 28.32 -28.09
N CYS A 113 -48.50 28.57 -26.88
CA CYS A 113 -49.10 29.56 -26.00
C CYS A 113 -49.09 30.99 -26.57
N HIS A 114 -47.97 31.40 -27.13
CA HIS A 114 -47.87 32.75 -27.69
C HIS A 114 -48.81 32.95 -28.86
N TYR A 115 -48.94 31.95 -29.73
CA TYR A 115 -49.88 31.97 -30.85
C TYR A 115 -51.32 32.10 -30.36
N VAL A 116 -51.73 31.37 -29.36
CA VAL A 116 -53.10 31.47 -28.76
C VAL A 116 -53.26 32.82 -28.04
N GLN A 117 -52.25 33.35 -27.38
CA GLN A 117 -52.32 34.62 -26.65
C GLN A 117 -52.38 35.86 -27.58
N ILE A 118 -51.83 35.80 -28.79
CA ILE A 118 -51.99 36.84 -29.81
C ILE A 118 -53.42 36.86 -30.37
N GLN A 119 -54.02 35.68 -30.51
CA GLN A 119 -55.37 35.58 -31.06
C GLN A 119 -56.48 35.88 -30.05
N GLN A 120 -56.28 35.60 -28.75
CA GLN A 120 -57.27 35.81 -27.69
C GLN A 120 -56.60 36.23 -26.38
N SER A 121 -57.03 37.38 -25.80
CA SER A 121 -56.68 37.75 -24.46
C SER A 121 -57.09 36.67 -23.45
N PRO A 122 -56.25 36.32 -22.45
CA PRO A 122 -56.62 35.37 -21.40
C PRO A 122 -57.94 35.71 -20.67
N LEU A 123 -58.21 36.98 -20.53
CA LEU A 123 -59.50 37.47 -20.00
C LEU A 123 -60.64 37.19 -20.93
N LEU A 124 -60.51 37.42 -22.23
CA LEU A 124 -61.51 37.08 -23.25
C LEU A 124 -61.78 35.60 -23.31
N PHE A 125 -60.70 34.76 -23.21
CA PHE A 125 -60.83 33.30 -23.14
C PHE A 125 -61.68 32.87 -21.94
N LEU A 126 -61.55 33.49 -20.77
CA LEU A 126 -62.41 33.19 -19.60
C LEU A 126 -63.81 33.75 -19.77
N LEU A 127 -63.96 34.98 -20.19
CA LEU A 127 -65.24 35.65 -20.32
C LEU A 127 -66.10 35.12 -21.49
N SER A 128 -65.53 34.46 -22.48
CA SER A 128 -66.22 33.80 -23.58
C SER A 128 -66.80 32.41 -23.19
N SER A 129 -66.89 32.08 -21.91
CA SER A 129 -67.57 30.86 -21.44
C SER A 129 -69.04 30.96 -21.46
N GLU A 130 -69.69 29.93 -21.95
CA GLU A 130 -71.19 29.84 -22.09
C GLU A 130 -71.87 29.67 -20.74
N ASN A 131 -71.17 29.08 -19.76
CA ASN A 131 -71.72 28.86 -18.43
C ASN A 131 -70.58 28.90 -17.34
N PHE A 132 -71.03 29.02 -16.06
CA PHE A 132 -70.09 29.08 -14.93
C PHE A 132 -69.25 27.83 -14.77
N GLN A 133 -69.72 26.66 -15.07
CA GLN A 133 -68.98 25.42 -15.02
C GLN A 133 -67.82 25.38 -16.07
N GLN A 134 -68.03 25.94 -17.23
CA GLN A 134 -67.03 26.08 -18.27
C GLN A 134 -65.97 27.09 -17.88
N LEU A 135 -66.33 28.22 -17.25
CA LEU A 135 -65.47 29.19 -16.71
C LEU A 135 -64.48 28.57 -15.70
N ILE A 136 -65.01 27.80 -14.72
CA ILE A 136 -64.17 27.13 -13.72
C ILE A 136 -63.23 26.10 -14.34
N ARG A 137 -63.71 25.34 -15.35
CA ARG A 137 -62.85 24.38 -16.08
C ARG A 137 -61.71 25.11 -16.83
N ARG A 138 -61.98 26.22 -17.50
CA ARG A 138 -60.97 27.04 -18.20
C ARG A 138 -59.96 27.62 -17.23
N LEU A 139 -60.41 28.14 -16.08
CA LEU A 139 -59.50 28.68 -15.03
C LEU A 139 -58.59 27.57 -14.45
N ARG A 140 -59.14 26.39 -14.18
CA ARG A 140 -58.36 25.25 -13.71
C ARG A 140 -57.32 24.82 -14.77
N TYR A 141 -57.71 24.76 -16.04
CA TYR A 141 -56.79 24.45 -17.12
C TYR A 141 -55.65 25.45 -17.19
N MET A 142 -55.91 26.74 -17.10
CA MET A 142 -54.86 27.76 -17.07
C MET A 142 -53.89 27.62 -15.86
N GLN A 143 -54.43 27.29 -14.71
CA GLN A 143 -53.62 27.07 -13.51
C GLN A 143 -52.74 25.82 -13.66
N GLU A 144 -53.28 24.71 -14.15
CA GLU A 144 -52.51 23.49 -14.40
C GLU A 144 -51.44 23.70 -15.47
N PHE A 145 -51.76 24.42 -16.53
CA PHE A 145 -50.79 24.77 -17.56
C PHE A 145 -49.66 25.65 -17.02
N ALA A 146 -49.94 26.63 -16.18
CA ALA A 146 -48.96 27.45 -15.54
C ALA A 146 -48.08 26.65 -14.56
N ARG A 147 -48.63 25.68 -13.85
CA ARG A 147 -47.88 24.73 -13.00
C ARG A 147 -46.94 23.84 -13.84
N TYR A 148 -47.48 23.28 -14.93
CA TYR A 148 -46.72 22.42 -15.85
C TYR A 148 -45.53 23.19 -16.45
N ARG A 149 -45.71 24.42 -16.91
CA ARG A 149 -44.66 25.28 -17.47
C ARG A 149 -43.54 25.55 -16.45
N ARG A 150 -43.92 25.88 -15.20
CA ARG A 150 -42.97 26.08 -14.13
C ARG A 150 -42.18 24.81 -13.82
N ALA A 151 -42.85 23.67 -13.78
CA ALA A 151 -42.20 22.38 -13.54
C ALA A 151 -41.22 22.00 -14.66
N GLN A 152 -41.55 22.28 -15.91
CA GLN A 152 -40.64 22.06 -17.05
C GLN A 152 -39.40 22.99 -17.00
N ALA A 153 -39.61 24.28 -16.68
CA ALA A 153 -38.48 25.20 -16.50
C ALA A 153 -37.54 24.77 -15.36
N ALA A 154 -38.10 24.37 -14.22
CA ALA A 154 -37.34 23.85 -13.10
C ALA A 154 -36.57 22.56 -13.47
N ARG A 155 -37.17 21.68 -14.29
CA ARG A 155 -36.52 20.45 -14.78
C ARG A 155 -35.33 20.76 -15.69
N ILE A 156 -35.50 21.74 -16.61
CA ILE A 156 -34.39 22.22 -17.47
C ILE A 156 -33.23 22.74 -16.61
N GLU A 157 -33.53 23.55 -15.59
CA GLU A 157 -32.49 24.10 -14.71
C GLU A 157 -31.79 23.00 -13.90
N GLY A 158 -32.57 22.02 -13.38
CA GLY A 158 -32.01 20.87 -12.70
C GLY A 158 -31.03 20.04 -13.56
N VAL A 159 -31.37 19.79 -14.84
CA VAL A 159 -30.50 19.09 -15.77
C VAL A 159 -29.27 19.90 -16.11
N LYS A 160 -29.37 21.23 -16.25
CA LYS A 160 -28.19 22.09 -16.43
C LYS A 160 -27.22 21.99 -15.25
N THR A 161 -27.73 22.12 -14.04
CA THR A 161 -26.91 21.99 -12.82
C THR A 161 -26.22 20.63 -12.76
N GLU A 162 -26.92 19.56 -13.15
CA GLU A 162 -26.32 18.22 -13.18
C GLU A 162 -25.20 18.14 -14.23
N ILE A 163 -25.35 18.76 -15.41
CA ILE A 163 -24.29 18.85 -16.42
C ILE A 163 -23.07 19.63 -15.88
N GLU A 164 -23.29 20.72 -15.16
CA GLU A 164 -22.20 21.50 -14.55
C GLU A 164 -21.40 20.65 -13.53
N ILE A 165 -22.11 19.90 -12.67
CA ILE A 165 -21.47 18.96 -11.74
C ILE A 165 -20.66 17.90 -12.49
N GLN A 166 -21.22 17.30 -13.56
CA GLN A 166 -20.50 16.31 -14.37
C GLN A 166 -19.25 16.90 -15.03
N ASN A 167 -19.30 18.14 -15.50
CA ASN A 167 -18.16 18.83 -16.09
C ASN A 167 -17.05 19.06 -15.06
N GLU A 168 -17.37 19.45 -13.84
CA GLU A 168 -16.35 19.66 -12.79
C GLU A 168 -15.71 18.33 -12.37
N MET A 169 -16.49 17.25 -12.22
CA MET A 169 -15.97 15.92 -11.98
C MET A 169 -15.04 15.44 -13.12
N LEU A 170 -15.43 15.67 -14.37
CA LEU A 170 -14.59 15.34 -15.54
C LEU A 170 -13.28 16.09 -15.52
N LYS A 171 -13.28 17.35 -15.15
CA LYS A 171 -12.08 18.19 -15.05
C LYS A 171 -11.14 17.64 -13.96
N GLU A 172 -11.68 17.32 -12.79
CA GLU A 172 -10.91 16.74 -11.68
C GLU A 172 -10.25 15.40 -12.07
N HIS A 173 -11.03 14.47 -12.66
CA HIS A 173 -10.51 13.18 -13.10
C HIS A 173 -9.45 13.30 -14.20
N LYS A 174 -9.63 14.23 -15.17
CA LYS A 174 -8.62 14.50 -16.20
C LYS A 174 -7.32 15.06 -15.60
N GLN A 175 -7.41 15.95 -14.62
CA GLN A 175 -6.24 16.47 -13.90
C GLN A 175 -5.52 15.38 -13.11
N GLY A 176 -6.27 14.54 -12.41
CA GLY A 176 -5.76 13.35 -11.70
C GLY A 176 -4.99 12.42 -12.65
N LYS A 177 -5.60 12.07 -13.78
CA LYS A 177 -4.96 11.26 -14.84
C LYS A 177 -3.67 11.89 -15.37
N GLN A 178 -3.66 13.19 -15.64
CA GLN A 178 -2.48 13.88 -16.13
C GLN A 178 -1.34 13.86 -15.10
N SER A 179 -1.67 14.02 -13.82
CA SER A 179 -0.71 13.91 -12.71
C SER A 179 -0.15 12.49 -12.59
N ALA A 180 -1.00 11.46 -12.68
CA ALA A 180 -0.58 10.07 -12.65
C ALA A 180 0.35 9.71 -13.81
N LEU A 181 0.05 10.14 -15.04
CA LEU A 181 0.90 9.98 -16.23
C LEU A 181 2.27 10.64 -16.08
N LYS A 182 2.30 11.88 -15.55
CA LYS A 182 3.56 12.59 -15.28
C LYS A 182 4.42 11.84 -14.25
N ASN A 183 3.81 11.35 -13.19
CA ASN A 183 4.48 10.55 -12.16
C ASN A 183 5.00 9.23 -12.74
N GLN A 184 4.20 8.53 -13.55
CA GLN A 184 4.57 7.29 -14.21
C GLN A 184 5.81 7.49 -15.10
N LYS A 185 5.81 8.52 -15.98
CA LYS A 185 6.97 8.85 -16.84
C LYS A 185 8.23 9.09 -16.01
N LYS A 186 8.12 9.87 -14.93
CA LYS A 186 9.25 10.14 -14.03
C LYS A 186 9.79 8.85 -13.38
N GLN A 187 8.92 7.92 -12.99
CA GLN A 187 9.34 6.64 -12.42
C GLN A 187 9.98 5.72 -13.46
N GLN A 188 9.47 5.69 -14.70
CA GLN A 188 10.08 4.94 -15.80
C GLN A 188 11.49 5.43 -16.13
N GLU A 189 11.70 6.75 -16.16
CA GLU A 189 13.04 7.33 -16.38
C GLU A 189 14.00 6.99 -15.23
N SER A 190 13.50 6.99 -13.97
CA SER A 190 14.31 6.57 -12.81
C SER A 190 14.66 5.10 -12.88
N LEU A 191 13.70 4.24 -13.22
CA LEU A 191 13.89 2.81 -13.41
C LEU A 191 14.97 2.53 -14.46
N ALA A 192 14.89 3.17 -15.63
CA ALA A 192 15.88 3.01 -16.69
C ALA A 192 17.29 3.42 -16.25
N ARG A 193 17.43 4.47 -15.42
CA ARG A 193 18.74 4.86 -14.86
C ARG A 193 19.28 3.79 -13.89
N ASP A 194 18.43 3.26 -13.04
CA ASP A 194 18.84 2.26 -12.04
C ASP A 194 19.17 0.91 -12.71
N GLU A 195 18.44 0.50 -13.74
CA GLU A 195 18.77 -0.69 -14.55
C GLU A 195 20.12 -0.54 -15.30
N ARG A 196 20.44 0.65 -15.81
CA ARG A 196 21.78 0.92 -16.40
C ARG A 196 22.89 0.80 -15.36
N LYS A 197 22.70 1.40 -14.17
CA LYS A 197 23.67 1.28 -13.05
C LYS A 197 23.85 -0.17 -12.61
N GLN A 198 22.76 -0.92 -12.47
CA GLN A 198 22.78 -2.34 -12.15
C GLN A 198 23.64 -3.13 -13.15
N LYS A 199 23.43 -2.93 -14.45
CA LYS A 199 24.18 -3.60 -15.52
C LYS A 199 25.67 -3.29 -15.45
N GLN A 200 26.04 -2.03 -15.24
CA GLN A 200 27.43 -1.60 -15.11
C GLN A 200 28.09 -2.24 -13.87
N MET A 201 27.42 -2.23 -12.73
CA MET A 201 27.95 -2.82 -11.50
C MET A 201 28.13 -4.33 -11.61
N LEU A 202 27.22 -5.03 -12.29
CA LEU A 202 27.37 -6.46 -12.56
C LEU A 202 28.59 -6.77 -13.43
N GLN A 203 28.91 -5.93 -14.41
CA GLN A 203 30.11 -6.07 -15.23
C GLN A 203 31.38 -5.86 -14.39
N ASP A 204 31.40 -4.87 -13.51
CA ASP A 204 32.54 -4.59 -12.65
C ASP A 204 32.78 -5.70 -11.60
N LEU A 205 31.70 -6.29 -11.06
CA LEU A 205 31.78 -7.42 -10.13
C LEU A 205 32.32 -8.70 -10.79
N LYS A 206 31.93 -8.98 -12.04
CA LYS A 206 32.48 -10.12 -12.77
C LYS A 206 34.01 -10.09 -12.93
N LYS A 207 34.60 -8.91 -12.98
CA LYS A 207 36.05 -8.76 -13.07
C LYS A 207 36.80 -9.13 -11.78
N LYS A 208 36.10 -9.15 -10.63
CA LYS A 208 36.67 -9.35 -9.27
C LYS A 208 36.11 -10.60 -8.56
N GLU A 209 35.63 -11.57 -9.34
CA GLU A 209 34.88 -12.71 -8.83
C GLU A 209 35.59 -13.56 -7.79
N LYS A 210 36.91 -13.77 -7.97
CA LYS A 210 37.73 -14.65 -7.09
C LYS A 210 37.79 -14.16 -5.62
N ASP A 211 38.02 -12.88 -5.43
CA ASP A 211 38.17 -12.30 -4.08
C ASP A 211 36.84 -12.24 -3.34
N LEU A 212 35.77 -11.95 -4.08
CA LEU A 212 34.42 -11.93 -3.55
C LEU A 212 33.92 -13.32 -3.12
N MET A 213 34.32 -14.39 -3.86
CA MET A 213 34.00 -15.77 -3.50
C MET A 213 34.71 -16.19 -2.18
N ALA A 214 35.94 -15.76 -1.97
CA ALA A 214 36.65 -16.01 -0.70
C ALA A 214 35.95 -15.35 0.49
N GLN A 215 35.52 -14.09 0.33
CA GLN A 215 34.78 -13.35 1.37
C GLN A 215 33.41 -14.01 1.67
N LEU A 216 32.69 -14.43 0.63
CA LEU A 216 31.39 -15.11 0.78
C LEU A 216 31.52 -16.40 1.58
N LYS A 217 32.54 -17.22 1.30
CA LYS A 217 32.82 -18.47 2.04
C LYS A 217 33.12 -18.20 3.53
N LYS A 218 33.83 -17.09 3.84
CA LYS A 218 34.07 -16.67 5.23
C LYS A 218 32.78 -16.26 5.94
N GLN A 219 31.89 -15.52 5.24
CA GLN A 219 30.59 -15.13 5.81
C GLN A 219 29.66 -16.30 6.06
N GLN A 220 29.61 -17.27 5.13
CA GLN A 220 28.83 -18.50 5.29
C GLN A 220 29.26 -19.28 6.55
N LYS A 221 30.58 -19.46 6.77
CA LYS A 221 31.08 -20.10 7.99
C LYS A 221 30.64 -19.36 9.26
N LYS A 222 30.76 -18.03 9.32
CA LYS A 222 30.30 -17.23 10.47
C LYS A 222 28.79 -17.40 10.73
N SER A 223 27.98 -17.46 9.66
CA SER A 223 26.53 -17.67 9.75
C SER A 223 26.19 -19.08 10.27
N GLU A 224 26.90 -20.12 9.80
CA GLU A 224 26.73 -21.49 10.28
C GLU A 224 27.08 -21.64 11.77
N GLU A 225 28.17 -21.04 12.22
CA GLU A 225 28.56 -21.03 13.63
C GLU A 225 27.51 -20.34 14.50
N LEU A 226 26.99 -19.18 14.07
CA LEU A 226 25.92 -18.49 14.77
C LEU A 226 24.65 -19.36 14.87
N ASN A 227 24.23 -19.98 13.77
CA ASN A 227 23.07 -20.87 13.74
C ASN A 227 23.24 -22.09 14.68
N LYS A 228 24.43 -22.71 14.69
CA LYS A 228 24.72 -23.81 15.61
C LYS A 228 24.62 -23.37 17.07
N LYS A 229 25.19 -22.21 17.42
CA LYS A 229 25.10 -21.69 18.78
C LYS A 229 23.68 -21.36 19.21
N ILE A 230 22.90 -20.71 18.34
CA ILE A 230 21.49 -20.42 18.58
C ILE A 230 20.70 -21.73 18.80
N ALA A 231 20.89 -22.73 17.93
CA ALA A 231 20.20 -24.02 18.04
C ALA A 231 20.53 -24.71 19.37
N ALA A 232 21.81 -24.76 19.79
CA ALA A 232 22.24 -25.33 21.06
C ALA A 232 21.58 -24.63 22.27
N MET A 233 21.53 -23.30 22.26
CA MET A 233 20.90 -22.53 23.34
C MET A 233 19.38 -22.76 23.40
N ILE A 234 18.72 -22.82 22.25
CA ILE A 234 17.27 -23.13 22.20
C ILE A 234 17.01 -24.57 22.67
N GLU A 235 17.86 -25.51 22.32
CA GLU A 235 17.75 -26.88 22.77
C GLU A 235 17.90 -27.01 24.29
N GLN A 236 18.89 -26.34 24.89
CA GLN A 236 19.06 -26.29 26.35
C GLN A 236 17.83 -25.69 27.03
N GLN A 237 17.28 -24.61 26.50
CA GLN A 237 16.07 -23.96 27.04
C GLN A 237 14.84 -24.86 26.89
N ALA A 238 14.69 -25.55 25.75
CA ALA A 238 13.58 -26.47 25.53
C ALA A 238 13.65 -27.68 26.43
N GLN A 239 14.86 -28.19 26.73
CA GLN A 239 15.06 -29.27 27.70
C GLN A 239 14.74 -28.82 29.14
N ALA A 240 15.08 -27.58 29.50
CA ALA A 240 14.72 -27.01 30.79
C ALA A 240 13.20 -26.82 30.94
N GLN A 241 12.52 -26.37 29.85
CA GLN A 241 11.06 -26.20 29.82
C GLN A 241 10.28 -27.53 29.73
N SER A 242 10.81 -28.56 29.07
CA SER A 242 10.13 -29.86 28.97
C SER A 242 9.95 -30.56 30.33
N LYS A 243 10.70 -30.11 31.35
CA LYS A 243 10.53 -30.56 32.76
C LYS A 243 9.50 -29.76 33.54
N THR A 244 8.97 -28.69 32.98
CA THR A 244 7.99 -27.80 33.63
C THR A 244 6.88 -27.48 32.63
N THR A 245 5.63 -27.75 32.98
CA THR A 245 4.45 -27.38 32.16
C THR A 245 4.40 -25.84 32.02
N LEU A 246 4.09 -25.35 30.81
CA LEU A 246 3.90 -23.94 30.59
C LEU A 246 2.88 -23.36 31.59
N THR A 247 3.20 -22.24 32.19
CA THR A 247 2.25 -21.52 33.04
C THR A 247 1.05 -21.03 32.21
N LYS A 248 -0.10 -20.77 32.86
CA LYS A 248 -1.28 -20.23 32.17
C LYS A 248 -0.96 -18.95 31.42
N GLU A 249 -0.13 -18.06 31.96
CA GLU A 249 0.34 -16.82 31.31
C GLU A 249 1.16 -17.12 30.04
N GLN A 250 2.08 -18.07 30.11
CA GLN A 250 2.88 -18.51 28.96
C GLN A 250 2.03 -19.16 27.85
N GLN A 251 0.97 -19.88 28.22
CA GLN A 251 0.03 -20.48 27.26
C GLN A 251 -0.80 -19.40 26.55
N LEU A 252 -1.24 -18.36 27.28
CA LEU A 252 -1.94 -17.21 26.68
C LEU A 252 -1.04 -16.43 25.71
N VAL A 253 0.19 -16.18 26.09
CA VAL A 253 1.18 -15.50 25.23
C VAL A 253 1.48 -16.32 23.98
N ALA A 254 1.63 -17.64 24.09
CA ALA A 254 1.84 -18.54 22.95
C ALA A 254 0.65 -18.54 21.99
N GLY A 255 -0.58 -18.62 22.51
CA GLY A 255 -1.81 -18.53 21.71
C GLY A 255 -1.94 -17.18 20.99
N GLY A 256 -1.65 -16.10 21.69
CA GLY A 256 -1.62 -14.74 21.11
C GLY A 256 -0.58 -14.59 20.01
N PHE A 257 0.62 -15.16 20.19
CA PHE A 257 1.66 -15.14 19.16
C PHE A 257 1.20 -15.87 17.88
N GLU A 258 0.61 -17.05 18.02
CA GLU A 258 0.14 -17.86 16.89
C GLU A 258 -1.00 -17.19 16.11
N GLN A 259 -1.96 -16.58 16.81
CA GLN A 259 -3.08 -15.84 16.20
C GLN A 259 -2.63 -14.60 15.43
N ASN A 260 -1.46 -14.05 15.74
CA ASN A 260 -0.86 -12.91 15.04
C ASN A 260 0.06 -13.30 13.87
N LYS A 261 0.03 -14.56 13.42
CA LYS A 261 0.77 -14.98 12.21
C LYS A 261 0.38 -14.13 11.00
N GLY A 262 1.39 -13.57 10.31
CA GLY A 262 1.22 -12.63 9.19
C GLY A 262 0.86 -11.20 9.60
N LYS A 263 0.78 -10.91 10.91
CA LYS A 263 0.45 -9.58 11.46
C LYS A 263 1.50 -9.05 12.44
N LEU A 264 2.54 -9.84 12.75
CA LEU A 264 3.58 -9.41 13.68
C LEU A 264 4.29 -8.15 13.14
N PRO A 265 4.56 -7.16 13.98
CA PRO A 265 5.32 -5.99 13.57
C PRO A 265 6.74 -6.39 13.14
N TRP A 266 7.30 -5.66 12.19
CA TRP A 266 8.68 -5.85 11.78
C TRP A 266 9.63 -5.61 12.95
N PRO A 267 10.70 -6.43 13.09
CA PRO A 267 11.68 -6.27 14.16
C PRO A 267 12.60 -5.04 13.97
N VAL A 268 12.42 -4.32 12.88
CA VAL A 268 13.02 -3.00 12.59
C VAL A 268 11.92 -2.02 12.20
N GLU A 269 12.12 -0.72 12.43
CA GLU A 269 11.11 0.27 12.07
C GLU A 269 11.03 0.50 10.57
N LYS A 270 12.19 0.54 9.92
CA LYS A 270 12.35 0.74 8.47
C LYS A 270 13.43 -0.20 7.96
N GLY A 271 13.18 -0.86 6.85
CA GLY A 271 14.14 -1.78 6.25
C GLY A 271 13.49 -2.70 5.21
N PHE A 272 14.27 -3.63 4.72
CA PHE A 272 13.83 -4.66 3.79
C PHE A 272 14.57 -5.98 4.06
N ILE A 273 14.03 -7.08 3.55
CA ILE A 273 14.68 -8.38 3.62
C ILE A 273 15.82 -8.42 2.60
N SER A 274 17.06 -8.40 3.10
CA SER A 274 18.28 -8.49 2.30
C SER A 274 18.71 -9.93 2.06
N GLY A 275 18.33 -10.86 2.94
CA GLY A 275 18.55 -12.30 2.80
C GLY A 275 17.28 -13.07 3.18
N ALA A 276 16.70 -13.78 2.21
CA ALA A 276 15.49 -14.58 2.41
C ALA A 276 15.77 -15.86 3.22
N PHE A 277 14.73 -16.42 3.82
CA PHE A 277 14.77 -17.70 4.52
C PHE A 277 14.90 -18.87 3.53
N GLY A 278 15.65 -19.90 3.93
CA GLY A 278 15.77 -21.16 3.22
C GLY A 278 16.90 -21.16 2.18
N LYS A 279 16.86 -22.17 1.31
CA LYS A 279 17.84 -22.33 0.24
C LYS A 279 17.48 -21.47 -0.96
N HIS A 280 18.39 -20.63 -1.40
CA HIS A 280 18.26 -19.81 -2.61
C HIS A 280 19.62 -19.54 -3.23
N GLN A 281 19.62 -19.17 -4.51
CA GLN A 281 20.84 -18.79 -5.21
C GLN A 281 21.31 -17.41 -4.76
N HIS A 282 22.65 -17.24 -4.71
CA HIS A 282 23.22 -15.93 -4.43
C HIS A 282 22.83 -14.93 -5.54
N PRO A 283 22.39 -13.69 -5.18
CA PRO A 283 21.85 -12.74 -6.16
C PRO A 283 22.83 -12.33 -7.27
N VAL A 284 24.15 -12.50 -7.04
CA VAL A 284 25.21 -12.17 -8.01
C VAL A 284 25.84 -13.43 -8.60
N TYR A 285 26.10 -14.45 -7.79
CA TYR A 285 26.78 -15.70 -8.19
C TYR A 285 25.77 -16.86 -8.22
N LYS A 286 25.22 -17.14 -9.39
CA LYS A 286 24.15 -18.13 -9.58
C LYS A 286 24.55 -19.55 -9.18
N ASP A 287 25.85 -19.86 -9.23
CA ASP A 287 26.40 -21.18 -8.86
C ASP A 287 26.58 -21.34 -7.34
N VAL A 288 26.34 -20.30 -6.55
CA VAL A 288 26.44 -20.33 -5.09
C VAL A 288 25.05 -20.43 -4.49
N THR A 289 24.82 -21.50 -3.73
CA THR A 289 23.60 -21.67 -2.94
C THR A 289 23.83 -21.17 -1.51
N ILE A 290 22.90 -20.37 -1.01
CA ILE A 290 22.84 -19.90 0.37
C ILE A 290 21.69 -20.63 1.05
N ASP A 291 21.90 -21.10 2.30
CA ASP A 291 20.85 -21.73 3.12
C ASP A 291 20.69 -20.92 4.42
N ASN A 292 19.79 -19.97 4.41
CA ASN A 292 19.51 -19.12 5.56
C ASN A 292 18.48 -19.75 6.49
N LYS A 293 18.87 -19.89 7.76
CA LYS A 293 17.98 -20.38 8.84
C LYS A 293 17.12 -19.28 9.47
N GLY A 294 17.11 -18.10 8.89
CA GLY A 294 16.34 -16.92 9.28
C GLY A 294 16.30 -15.93 8.13
N VAL A 295 15.90 -14.70 8.40
CA VAL A 295 15.93 -13.60 7.44
C VAL A 295 16.95 -12.56 7.86
N TYR A 296 17.65 -12.00 6.89
CA TYR A 296 18.49 -10.82 7.10
C TYR A 296 17.67 -9.58 6.76
N LEU A 297 17.68 -8.62 7.66
CA LEU A 297 16.93 -7.36 7.54
C LEU A 297 17.94 -6.20 7.49
N GLN A 298 18.04 -5.57 6.34
CA GLN A 298 18.90 -4.39 6.15
C GLN A 298 18.11 -3.13 6.47
N THR A 299 18.75 -2.22 7.19
CA THR A 299 18.19 -0.96 7.67
C THR A 299 19.19 0.17 7.61
N THR A 300 18.81 1.37 8.06
CA THR A 300 19.69 2.54 8.15
C THR A 300 20.62 2.44 9.36
N ALA A 301 21.81 3.07 9.26
CA ALA A 301 22.76 3.13 10.38
C ALA A 301 22.10 3.75 11.64
N GLY A 302 22.43 3.17 12.80
CA GLY A 302 21.86 3.61 14.08
C GLY A 302 20.45 3.11 14.38
N ALA A 303 19.84 2.31 13.49
CA ALA A 303 18.52 1.73 13.72
C ALA A 303 18.50 0.78 14.91
N SER A 304 17.33 0.68 15.55
CA SER A 304 17.12 -0.20 16.69
C SER A 304 16.34 -1.45 16.29
N ALA A 305 16.76 -2.59 16.85
CA ALA A 305 15.93 -3.80 16.86
C ALA A 305 14.83 -3.65 17.91
N ARG A 306 13.64 -4.16 17.59
CA ARG A 306 12.45 -4.12 18.46
C ARG A 306 11.76 -5.46 18.53
N SER A 307 11.15 -5.76 19.68
CA SER A 307 10.41 -7.02 19.85
C SER A 307 9.22 -7.11 18.91
N VAL A 308 9.02 -8.27 18.29
CA VAL A 308 7.86 -8.53 17.42
C VAL A 308 6.59 -8.82 18.20
N PHE A 309 6.71 -9.23 19.47
CA PHE A 309 5.58 -9.55 20.33
C PHE A 309 5.99 -9.41 21.80
N GLU A 310 5.02 -9.46 22.72
CA GLU A 310 5.28 -9.52 24.15
C GLU A 310 5.95 -10.83 24.53
N GLY A 311 6.80 -10.83 25.54
CA GLY A 311 7.52 -12.02 25.97
C GLY A 311 8.57 -11.73 27.03
N GLU A 312 9.44 -12.71 27.28
CA GLU A 312 10.53 -12.65 28.24
C GLU A 312 11.87 -12.91 27.56
N VAL A 313 12.87 -12.11 27.86
CA VAL A 313 14.24 -12.28 27.37
C VAL A 313 14.88 -13.50 28.07
N THR A 314 15.06 -14.58 27.34
CA THR A 314 15.61 -15.82 27.89
C THR A 314 17.13 -15.92 27.78
N SER A 315 17.74 -15.23 26.81
CA SER A 315 19.20 -15.21 26.63
C SER A 315 19.69 -13.95 25.95
N CYS A 316 20.85 -13.48 26.39
CA CYS A 316 21.67 -12.46 25.74
C CYS A 316 23.10 -12.98 25.66
N PHE A 317 23.71 -13.00 24.46
CA PHE A 317 25.07 -13.47 24.30
C PHE A 317 25.82 -12.71 23.20
N LEU A 318 27.15 -12.65 23.34
CA LEU A 318 28.04 -12.04 22.35
C LEU A 318 28.58 -13.13 21.43
N MET A 319 28.61 -12.87 20.13
CA MET A 319 29.24 -13.72 19.14
C MET A 319 29.69 -12.95 17.91
N ASN A 320 30.92 -13.22 17.44
CA ASN A 320 31.53 -12.56 16.28
C ASN A 320 31.50 -11.01 16.34
N GLY A 321 31.64 -10.44 17.55
CA GLY A 321 31.65 -9.00 17.76
C GLY A 321 30.27 -8.33 17.82
N ALA A 322 29.21 -9.09 17.77
CA ALA A 322 27.82 -8.59 17.87
C ALA A 322 27.00 -9.40 18.88
N TYR A 323 26.01 -8.75 19.50
CA TYR A 323 25.11 -9.40 20.45
C TYR A 323 23.94 -10.08 19.74
N ALA A 324 23.47 -11.16 20.35
CA ALA A 324 22.22 -11.81 20.03
C ALA A 324 21.32 -11.89 21.26
N VAL A 325 20.02 -11.72 21.05
CA VAL A 325 18.97 -11.80 22.09
C VAL A 325 17.93 -12.82 21.67
N ILE A 326 17.51 -13.67 22.61
CA ILE A 326 16.40 -14.62 22.44
C ILE A 326 15.27 -14.18 23.35
N VAL A 327 14.10 -13.98 22.77
CA VAL A 327 12.86 -13.65 23.50
C VAL A 327 11.90 -14.84 23.39
N ALA A 328 11.40 -15.33 24.51
CA ALA A 328 10.39 -16.37 24.56
C ALA A 328 8.98 -15.79 24.58
N HIS A 329 8.10 -16.40 23.79
CA HIS A 329 6.68 -16.11 23.66
C HIS A 329 5.87 -17.40 23.90
N GLY A 330 5.98 -17.94 25.10
CA GLY A 330 5.48 -19.29 25.42
C GLY A 330 6.35 -20.38 24.77
N ASN A 331 5.78 -21.18 23.87
CA ASN A 331 6.53 -22.18 23.10
C ASN A 331 7.16 -21.63 21.80
N TYR A 332 6.94 -20.34 21.50
CA TYR A 332 7.64 -19.65 20.42
C TYR A 332 8.84 -18.88 20.95
N ARG A 333 9.84 -18.70 20.11
CA ARG A 333 11.02 -17.86 20.39
C ARG A 333 11.35 -17.01 19.18
N SER A 334 11.66 -15.74 19.41
CA SER A 334 12.24 -14.86 18.41
C SER A 334 13.70 -14.58 18.74
N VAL A 335 14.54 -14.59 17.72
CA VAL A 335 16.00 -14.38 17.83
C VAL A 335 16.36 -13.11 17.07
N TYR A 336 17.08 -12.22 17.73
CA TYR A 336 17.56 -10.94 17.20
C TYR A 336 19.09 -10.96 17.30
N ALA A 337 19.81 -11.11 16.19
CA ALA A 337 21.25 -11.16 16.16
C ALA A 337 21.83 -10.06 15.27
N GLY A 338 23.07 -9.64 15.53
CA GLY A 338 23.69 -8.52 14.87
C GLY A 338 23.44 -7.19 15.58
N LEU A 339 23.46 -7.18 16.92
CA LEU A 339 23.28 -5.97 17.74
C LEU A 339 24.62 -5.48 18.25
N SER A 340 24.86 -4.17 18.20
CA SER A 340 26.05 -3.52 18.76
C SER A 340 25.92 -3.21 20.26
N ARG A 341 24.68 -2.95 20.70
CA ARG A 341 24.36 -2.61 22.09
C ARG A 341 23.00 -3.21 22.45
N LEU A 342 22.89 -3.76 23.65
CA LEU A 342 21.65 -4.24 24.21
C LEU A 342 20.93 -3.14 24.98
N SER A 343 19.59 -3.14 24.92
CA SER A 343 18.70 -2.30 25.73
C SER A 343 17.91 -3.13 26.74
N VAL A 344 18.13 -4.45 26.74
CA VAL A 344 17.48 -5.42 27.61
C VAL A 344 18.49 -6.41 28.15
N LYS A 345 18.17 -7.07 29.26
CA LYS A 345 18.94 -8.14 29.89
C LYS A 345 18.11 -9.40 30.04
N GLN A 346 18.74 -10.52 30.31
CA GLN A 346 18.08 -11.80 30.58
C GLN A 346 17.12 -11.65 31.77
N GLY A 347 15.91 -12.17 31.63
CA GLY A 347 14.81 -12.08 32.60
C GLY A 347 13.89 -10.87 32.40
N ASP A 348 14.23 -9.90 31.54
CA ASP A 348 13.36 -8.75 31.28
C ASP A 348 12.10 -9.18 30.52
N LYS A 349 10.95 -8.70 30.96
CA LYS A 349 9.69 -8.76 30.18
C LYS A 349 9.69 -7.63 29.14
N VAL A 350 9.34 -7.96 27.91
CA VAL A 350 9.28 -7.01 26.79
C VAL A 350 7.89 -7.00 26.18
N THR A 351 7.47 -5.82 25.71
CA THR A 351 6.20 -5.65 24.98
C THR A 351 6.45 -5.61 23.47
N ALA A 352 5.41 -5.76 22.67
CA ALA A 352 5.51 -5.63 21.23
C ALA A 352 6.03 -4.22 20.84
N LYS A 353 6.95 -4.16 19.88
CA LYS A 353 7.67 -2.95 19.42
C LYS A 353 8.64 -2.33 20.44
N GLN A 354 8.81 -2.90 21.62
CA GLN A 354 9.81 -2.43 22.58
C GLN A 354 11.23 -2.60 22.02
N LYS A 355 12.08 -1.60 22.23
CA LYS A 355 13.50 -1.62 21.80
C LYS A 355 14.26 -2.71 22.54
N ILE A 356 14.94 -3.58 21.77
CA ILE A 356 15.81 -4.66 22.29
C ILE A 356 17.27 -4.24 22.30
N GLY A 357 17.68 -3.50 21.27
CA GLY A 357 19.07 -3.06 21.15
C GLY A 357 19.28 -2.22 19.90
N THR A 358 20.52 -1.76 19.70
CA THR A 358 20.94 -1.05 18.48
C THR A 358 21.58 -2.05 17.54
N ILE A 359 21.24 -1.99 16.26
CA ILE A 359 21.77 -2.88 15.23
C ILE A 359 23.22 -2.50 14.93
N TYR A 360 24.06 -3.53 14.75
CA TYR A 360 25.48 -3.35 14.42
C TYR A 360 25.65 -2.85 12.99
N SER A 361 26.47 -1.83 12.81
CA SER A 361 26.90 -1.36 11.50
C SER A 361 28.33 -1.86 11.24
N ASP A 362 28.49 -2.71 10.24
CA ASP A 362 29.77 -3.34 9.92
C ASP A 362 30.65 -2.38 9.15
N SER A 363 31.69 -1.84 9.83
CA SER A 363 32.65 -0.91 9.22
C SER A 363 33.52 -1.57 8.14
N GLU A 364 33.76 -2.87 8.20
CA GLU A 364 34.47 -3.64 7.17
C GLU A 364 33.60 -3.83 5.90
N GLN A 365 32.27 -3.84 6.04
CA GLN A 365 31.34 -3.93 4.97
C GLN A 365 30.62 -2.59 4.67
N ASP A 366 31.36 -1.51 4.82
CA ASP A 366 30.93 -0.17 4.45
C ASP A 366 29.71 0.35 5.24
N ASN A 367 29.72 0.13 6.53
CA ASN A 367 28.66 0.46 7.46
C ASN A 367 27.32 -0.22 7.11
N LYS A 368 27.37 -1.40 6.46
CA LYS A 368 26.16 -2.20 6.25
C LYS A 368 25.52 -2.48 7.59
N THR A 369 24.29 -1.98 7.76
CA THR A 369 23.50 -2.16 8.98
C THR A 369 22.46 -3.22 8.73
N GLU A 370 22.69 -4.40 9.27
CA GLU A 370 21.89 -5.58 9.02
C GLU A 370 21.73 -6.40 10.29
N MET A 371 20.52 -6.88 10.55
CA MET A 371 20.26 -7.83 11.63
C MET A 371 19.75 -9.15 11.07
N PHE A 372 20.06 -10.23 11.78
CA PHE A 372 19.56 -11.56 11.52
C PHE A 372 18.39 -11.85 12.45
N PHE A 373 17.26 -12.32 11.88
CA PHE A 373 16.05 -12.57 12.62
C PHE A 373 15.52 -14.00 12.37
N GLN A 374 15.18 -14.71 13.44
CA GLN A 374 14.58 -16.05 13.38
C GLN A 374 13.32 -16.12 14.23
N ILE A 375 12.43 -17.03 13.85
CA ILE A 375 11.30 -17.49 14.68
C ILE A 375 11.41 -18.99 14.83
N TRP A 376 11.23 -19.47 16.05
CA TRP A 376 11.22 -20.88 16.41
C TRP A 376 9.90 -21.24 17.06
N LYS A 377 9.39 -22.43 16.75
CA LYS A 377 8.32 -23.09 17.51
C LYS A 377 8.93 -24.34 18.16
N ASP A 378 9.01 -24.38 19.46
CA ASP A 378 9.73 -25.40 20.21
C ASP A 378 11.19 -25.55 19.72
N LYS A 379 11.50 -26.65 19.01
CA LYS A 379 12.82 -26.92 18.41
C LYS A 379 12.86 -26.70 16.88
N THR A 380 11.76 -26.25 16.29
CA THR A 380 11.64 -26.13 14.81
C THR A 380 11.70 -24.68 14.37
N ILE A 381 12.60 -24.40 13.44
CA ILE A 381 12.71 -23.09 12.82
C ILE A 381 11.50 -22.86 11.90
N GLN A 382 10.90 -21.67 12.02
CA GLN A 382 9.81 -21.20 11.18
C GLN A 382 10.32 -20.19 10.17
N ASN A 383 9.68 -20.09 9.00
CA ASN A 383 9.99 -19.04 8.05
C ASN A 383 9.44 -17.68 8.56
N PRO A 384 10.30 -16.70 8.92
CA PRO A 384 9.83 -15.46 9.53
C PRO A 384 8.97 -14.61 8.61
N THR A 385 9.13 -14.74 7.27
CA THR A 385 8.35 -13.94 6.31
C THR A 385 6.85 -14.25 6.33
N LEU A 386 6.48 -15.44 6.82
CA LEU A 386 5.08 -15.85 6.98
C LEU A 386 4.42 -15.27 8.23
N TRP A 387 5.21 -14.69 9.14
CA TRP A 387 4.77 -14.19 10.44
C TRP A 387 4.70 -12.66 10.48
N LEU A 388 5.60 -11.99 9.74
CA LEU A 388 5.67 -10.53 9.70
C LEU A 388 4.52 -9.95 8.87
N ALA A 389 4.03 -8.78 9.28
CA ALA A 389 3.03 -8.03 8.54
C ALA A 389 3.53 -7.70 7.13
N LYS A 390 2.63 -7.78 6.16
CA LYS A 390 2.92 -7.46 4.74
C LYS A 390 3.01 -5.96 4.52
#